data_a4872b2aafd2b23703a072374bacf6b6
#
_entry.id   a4872b2aafd2b23703a072374bacf6b6
#
_cell.length_a   1.000
_cell.length_b   1.000
_cell.length_c   1.000
_cell.angle_alpha   90.00
_cell.angle_beta   90.00
_cell.angle_gamma   90.00
#
_symmetry.space_group_name_H-M   'P 1'
#
loop_
_entity.id
_entity.type
_entity.pdbx_description
1 polymer ?
#
loop_
_entity_poly.entity_id
_entity_poly.type
_entity_poly.pdbx_seq_one_letter_code
_entity_poly.pdbx_strand_id
1 'polypeptide(L)'
;MSIVQILMFSFLGILLLVYVFNLIIEPLYVLFYNQPIYVHWYPKPNKLTTEQREIVSKEFSFYTNLPTKYKAYFEHRVTAFLANYQIVGKDSFELTDRSKVLIASTYVMLTFGMRRYLITVFNKIVVYPETYLSQI
;
A
#
# COMPACT_ATOMS: atom_id res chain seq x y z
N MET A 1 -20.43 22.93 -34.86
CA MET A 1 -20.40 21.98 -33.72
C MET A 1 -20.93 22.69 -32.49
N SER A 2 -21.86 22.07 -31.76
CA SER A 2 -22.35 22.65 -30.53
C SER A 2 -21.27 22.49 -29.40
N ILE A 3 -21.31 23.36 -28.41
CA ILE A 3 -20.40 23.27 -27.25
C ILE A 3 -20.48 21.88 -26.61
N VAL A 4 -21.65 21.28 -26.54
CA VAL A 4 -21.89 19.93 -26.02
C VAL A 4 -21.13 18.87 -26.81
N GLN A 5 -21.11 18.96 -28.14
CA GLN A 5 -20.36 18.02 -29.01
C GLN A 5 -18.86 18.15 -28.78
N ILE A 6 -18.34 19.37 -28.63
CA ILE A 6 -16.91 19.59 -28.33
C ILE A 6 -16.53 18.96 -26.98
N LEU A 7 -17.33 19.18 -25.94
CA LEU A 7 -17.10 18.60 -24.61
C LEU A 7 -17.16 17.06 -24.65
N MET A 8 -18.12 16.50 -25.38
CA MET A 8 -18.25 15.06 -25.53
C MET A 8 -17.04 14.44 -26.25
N PHE A 9 -16.57 15.02 -27.35
CA PHE A 9 -15.39 14.53 -28.05
C PHE A 9 -14.10 14.71 -27.24
N SER A 10 -13.96 15.83 -26.52
CA SER A 10 -12.85 16.02 -25.57
C SER A 10 -12.81 14.95 -24.48
N PHE A 11 -13.95 14.68 -23.88
CA PHE A 11 -14.07 13.64 -22.85
C PHE A 11 -13.72 12.25 -23.39
N LEU A 12 -14.26 11.90 -24.57
CA LEU A 12 -13.96 10.63 -25.22
C LEU A 12 -12.46 10.52 -25.58
N GLY A 13 -11.85 11.61 -26.05
CA GLY A 13 -10.42 11.67 -26.33
C GLY A 13 -9.56 11.43 -25.11
N ILE A 14 -9.92 12.03 -23.97
CA ILE A 14 -9.21 11.82 -22.69
C ILE A 14 -9.35 10.35 -22.25
N LEU A 15 -10.53 9.76 -22.33
CA LEU A 15 -10.73 8.35 -21.99
C LEU A 15 -9.88 7.43 -22.88
N LEU A 16 -9.82 7.71 -24.18
CA LEU A 16 -8.99 6.96 -25.11
C LEU A 16 -7.49 7.07 -24.76
N LEU A 17 -7.02 8.27 -24.45
CA LEU A 17 -5.63 8.47 -24.03
C LEU A 17 -5.29 7.70 -22.75
N VAL A 18 -6.17 7.72 -21.76
CA VAL A 18 -6.00 6.95 -20.51
C VAL A 18 -6.00 5.44 -20.80
N TYR A 19 -6.87 4.99 -21.69
CA TYR A 19 -6.94 3.59 -22.11
C TYR A 19 -5.64 3.14 -22.80
N VAL A 20 -5.17 3.90 -23.78
CA VAL A 20 -3.91 3.63 -24.50
C VAL A 20 -2.72 3.63 -23.55
N PHE A 21 -2.67 4.60 -22.63
CA PHE A 21 -1.61 4.65 -21.62
C PHE A 21 -1.54 3.38 -20.78
N ASN A 22 -2.68 2.93 -20.23
CA ASN A 22 -2.71 1.75 -19.36
C ASN A 22 -2.53 0.43 -20.11
N LEU A 23 -2.98 0.34 -21.35
CA LEU A 23 -2.96 -0.91 -22.13
C LEU A 23 -1.64 -1.12 -22.90
N ILE A 24 -1.00 -0.05 -23.33
CA ILE A 24 0.16 -0.12 -24.23
C ILE A 24 1.41 0.47 -23.58
N ILE A 25 1.35 1.73 -23.17
CA ILE A 25 2.54 2.48 -22.74
C ILE A 25 3.11 1.87 -21.43
N GLU A 26 2.26 1.65 -20.46
CA GLU A 26 2.71 1.14 -19.17
C GLU A 26 3.25 -0.30 -19.24
N PRO A 27 2.59 -1.28 -19.88
CA PRO A 27 3.13 -2.62 -20.05
C PRO A 27 4.46 -2.64 -20.82
N LEU A 28 4.61 -1.84 -21.86
CA LEU A 28 5.88 -1.72 -22.59
C LEU A 28 6.98 -1.14 -21.69
N TYR A 29 6.67 -0.11 -20.93
CA TYR A 29 7.64 0.47 -19.99
C TYR A 29 8.09 -0.55 -18.96
N VAL A 30 7.16 -1.32 -18.38
CA VAL A 30 7.49 -2.40 -17.43
C VAL A 30 8.33 -3.48 -18.10
N LEU A 31 8.06 -3.82 -19.35
CA LEU A 31 8.82 -4.83 -20.11
C LEU A 31 10.28 -4.41 -20.32
N PHE A 32 10.54 -3.13 -20.65
CA PHE A 32 11.88 -2.63 -20.92
C PHE A 32 12.68 -2.29 -19.66
N TYR A 33 12.03 -1.74 -18.65
CA TYR A 33 12.70 -1.21 -17.46
C TYR A 33 12.50 -2.07 -16.20
N ASN A 34 11.70 -3.14 -16.24
CA ASN A 34 11.35 -4.02 -15.11
C ASN A 34 10.80 -3.27 -13.88
N GLN A 35 10.24 -2.10 -14.08
CA GLN A 35 9.63 -1.30 -13.02
C GLN A 35 8.42 -0.51 -13.55
N PRO A 36 7.38 -0.30 -12.74
CA PRO A 36 6.23 0.49 -13.14
C PRO A 36 6.60 1.98 -13.25
N ILE A 37 5.89 2.72 -14.10
CA ILE A 37 6.09 4.17 -14.28
C ILE A 37 5.91 4.92 -12.95
N TYR A 38 4.96 4.47 -12.13
CA TYR A 38 4.77 4.98 -10.78
C TYR A 38 4.37 3.85 -9.83
N VAL A 39 4.87 3.90 -8.61
CA VAL A 39 4.52 2.95 -7.52
C VAL A 39 3.61 3.62 -6.50
N HIS A 40 3.94 4.86 -6.17
CA HIS A 40 3.26 5.63 -5.14
C HIS A 40 2.58 6.85 -5.76
N TRP A 41 1.28 6.93 -5.62
CA TRP A 41 0.50 8.09 -6.00
C TRP A 41 -0.60 8.34 -4.98
N TYR A 42 -0.27 9.18 -4.00
CA TYR A 42 -1.17 9.52 -2.89
C TYR A 42 -1.25 11.05 -2.76
N PRO A 43 -2.26 11.70 -3.37
CA PRO A 43 -2.42 13.16 -3.30
C PRO A 43 -2.58 13.68 -1.87
N LYS A 44 -3.22 12.89 -1.00
CA LYS A 44 -3.39 13.18 0.43
C LYS A 44 -3.03 11.91 1.23
N PRO A 45 -1.74 11.70 1.54
CA PRO A 45 -1.34 10.52 2.28
C PRO A 45 -1.86 10.59 3.73
N ASN A 46 -2.43 9.49 4.20
CA ASN A 46 -2.77 9.32 5.61
C ASN A 46 -1.49 9.29 6.45
N LYS A 47 -1.58 9.74 7.68
CA LYS A 47 -0.45 9.75 8.61
C LYS A 47 -0.71 8.77 9.74
N LEU A 48 0.35 8.19 10.26
CA LEU A 48 0.32 7.44 11.50
C LEU A 48 0.02 8.38 12.68
N THR A 49 -0.58 7.83 13.73
CA THR A 49 -0.67 8.54 15.01
C THR A 49 0.72 8.81 15.56
N THR A 50 0.84 9.74 16.49
CA THR A 50 2.14 10.08 17.11
C THR A 50 2.78 8.86 17.76
N GLU A 51 1.99 8.06 18.48
CA GLU A 51 2.43 6.83 19.13
C GLU A 51 2.90 5.77 18.13
N GLN A 52 2.12 5.52 17.07
CA GLN A 52 2.48 4.57 16.01
C GLN A 52 3.77 4.99 15.29
N ARG A 53 3.91 6.29 15.00
CA ARG A 53 5.13 6.83 14.37
C ARG A 53 6.34 6.68 15.27
N GLU A 54 6.18 6.87 16.58
CA GLU A 54 7.27 6.69 17.53
C GLU A 54 7.76 5.23 17.55
N ILE A 55 6.82 4.25 17.56
CA ILE A 55 7.14 2.82 17.49
C ILE A 55 7.95 2.53 16.22
N VAL A 56 7.44 2.95 15.06
CA VAL A 56 8.11 2.69 13.77
C VAL A 56 9.47 3.39 13.69
N SER A 57 9.58 4.60 14.21
CA SER A 57 10.85 5.35 14.22
C SER A 57 11.92 4.73 15.10
N LYS A 58 11.52 4.12 16.22
CA LYS A 58 12.47 3.49 17.17
C LYS A 58 12.87 2.09 16.75
N GLU A 59 11.94 1.32 16.18
CA GLU A 59 12.10 -0.12 16.03
C GLU A 59 12.23 -0.60 14.57
N PHE A 60 12.00 0.30 13.60
CA PHE A 60 11.95 -0.10 12.21
C PHE A 60 12.95 0.67 11.34
N SER A 61 14.16 0.15 11.23
CA SER A 61 15.28 0.79 10.54
C SER A 61 14.99 1.10 9.07
N PHE A 62 14.17 0.29 8.39
CA PHE A 62 13.74 0.58 7.02
C PHE A 62 13.08 1.97 6.93
N TYR A 63 12.13 2.26 7.84
CA TYR A 63 11.45 3.55 7.85
C TYR A 63 12.40 4.72 8.12
N THR A 64 13.32 4.57 9.07
CA THR A 64 14.26 5.65 9.43
C THR A 64 15.17 6.05 8.27
N ASN A 65 15.54 5.08 7.43
CA ASN A 65 16.41 5.28 6.27
C ASN A 65 15.68 5.81 5.02
N LEU A 66 14.35 5.88 5.03
CA LEU A 66 13.60 6.42 3.91
C LEU A 66 13.73 7.95 3.81
N PRO A 67 13.83 8.51 2.59
CA PRO A 67 13.66 9.94 2.35
C PRO A 67 12.28 10.44 2.82
N THR A 68 12.16 11.70 3.21
CA THR A 68 10.94 12.29 3.78
C THR A 68 9.67 12.02 2.96
N LYS A 69 9.77 12.12 1.64
CA LYS A 69 8.66 11.82 0.72
C LYS A 69 8.19 10.37 0.85
N TYR A 70 9.12 9.42 0.90
CA TYR A 70 8.82 8.00 1.00
C TYR A 70 8.35 7.60 2.41
N LYS A 71 8.77 8.32 3.46
CA LYS A 71 8.19 8.15 4.80
C LYS A 71 6.70 8.43 4.80
N ALA A 72 6.24 9.51 4.14
CA ALA A 72 4.81 9.79 4.02
C ALA A 72 4.05 8.68 3.27
N TYR A 73 4.63 8.09 2.24
CA TYR A 73 4.04 6.97 1.53
C TYR A 73 4.00 5.69 2.36
N PHE A 74 5.04 5.45 3.13
CA PHE A 74 5.10 4.32 4.05
C PHE A 74 4.02 4.44 5.14
N GLU A 75 3.93 5.60 5.79
CA GLU A 75 2.90 5.88 6.80
C GLU A 75 1.49 5.68 6.23
N HIS A 76 1.22 6.19 5.04
CA HIS A 76 -0.07 6.01 4.36
C HIS A 76 -0.41 4.53 4.17
N ARG A 77 0.55 3.73 3.71
CA ARG A 77 0.36 2.29 3.48
C ARG A 77 0.16 1.51 4.77
N VAL A 78 0.91 1.82 5.83
CA VAL A 78 0.73 1.21 7.15
C VAL A 78 -0.65 1.53 7.71
N THR A 79 -1.08 2.79 7.63
CA THR A 79 -2.43 3.20 8.05
C THR A 79 -3.51 2.47 7.25
N ALA A 80 -3.36 2.38 5.93
CA ALA A 80 -4.29 1.67 5.06
C ALA A 80 -4.32 0.17 5.38
N PHE A 81 -3.19 -0.45 5.67
CA PHE A 81 -3.12 -1.85 6.07
C PHE A 81 -3.88 -2.09 7.38
N LEU A 82 -3.62 -1.29 8.41
CA LEU A 82 -4.32 -1.39 9.70
C LEU A 82 -5.83 -1.17 9.60
N ALA A 83 -6.28 -0.36 8.63
CA ALA A 83 -7.70 -0.13 8.38
C ALA A 83 -8.39 -1.27 7.60
N ASN A 84 -7.65 -1.99 6.74
CA ASN A 84 -8.22 -3.02 5.87
C ASN A 84 -8.12 -4.45 6.43
N TYR A 85 -7.19 -4.70 7.36
CA TYR A 85 -6.98 -6.04 7.92
C TYR A 85 -7.24 -6.08 9.42
N GLN A 86 -7.96 -7.12 9.84
CA GLN A 86 -8.12 -7.46 11.25
C GLN A 86 -6.92 -8.32 11.70
N ILE A 87 -6.12 -7.79 12.61
CA ILE A 87 -5.01 -8.54 13.20
C ILE A 87 -5.47 -9.02 14.58
N VAL A 88 -5.58 -10.33 14.75
CA VAL A 88 -6.08 -10.97 15.97
C VAL A 88 -5.09 -12.02 16.47
N GLY A 89 -4.97 -12.17 17.78
CA GLY A 89 -4.25 -13.29 18.37
C GLY A 89 -5.13 -14.55 18.40
N LYS A 90 -4.50 -15.73 18.30
CA LYS A 90 -5.18 -17.01 18.49
C LYS A 90 -5.30 -17.32 19.98
N ASP A 91 -6.36 -18.06 20.34
CA ASP A 91 -6.59 -18.62 21.69
C ASP A 91 -6.55 -17.56 22.79
N SER A 92 -7.21 -16.39 22.55
CA SER A 92 -7.28 -15.26 23.47
C SER A 92 -5.95 -14.52 23.70
N PHE A 93 -4.95 -14.77 22.85
CA PHE A 93 -3.71 -13.99 22.87
C PHE A 93 -3.97 -12.53 22.49
N GLU A 94 -3.80 -11.63 23.44
CA GLU A 94 -3.99 -10.19 23.20
C GLU A 94 -2.77 -9.58 22.52
N LEU A 95 -2.99 -9.04 21.32
CA LEU A 95 -1.97 -8.32 20.57
C LEU A 95 -1.92 -6.86 21.00
N THR A 96 -0.73 -6.41 21.38
CA THR A 96 -0.48 -5.00 21.63
C THR A 96 -0.55 -4.18 20.35
N ASP A 97 -0.89 -2.89 20.46
CA ASP A 97 -0.86 -1.99 19.30
C ASP A 97 0.54 -1.89 18.69
N ARG A 98 1.58 -1.98 19.51
CA ARG A 98 2.96 -2.10 19.04
C ARG A 98 3.14 -3.29 18.10
N SER A 99 2.67 -4.47 18.48
CA SER A 99 2.77 -5.68 17.65
C SER A 99 2.02 -5.53 16.33
N LYS A 100 0.81 -4.96 16.35
CA LYS A 100 0.02 -4.70 15.13
C LYS A 100 0.74 -3.74 14.18
N VAL A 101 1.31 -2.66 14.71
CA VAL A 101 2.05 -1.67 13.92
C VAL A 101 3.30 -2.29 13.30
N LEU A 102 4.05 -3.12 14.03
CA LEU A 102 5.25 -3.79 13.51
C LEU A 102 4.90 -4.82 12.42
N ILE A 103 3.81 -5.59 12.58
CA ILE A 103 3.32 -6.51 11.55
C ILE A 103 2.95 -5.74 10.29
N ALA A 104 2.17 -4.66 10.42
CA ALA A 104 1.79 -3.81 9.30
C ALA A 104 3.00 -3.19 8.61
N SER A 105 3.99 -2.73 9.38
CA SER A 105 5.23 -2.14 8.87
C SER A 105 6.07 -3.16 8.10
N THR A 106 6.16 -4.39 8.59
CA THR A 106 6.86 -5.48 7.89
C THR A 106 6.19 -5.80 6.57
N TYR A 107 4.86 -5.94 6.55
CA TYR A 107 4.11 -6.16 5.33
C TYR A 107 4.33 -5.04 4.30
N VAL A 108 4.24 -3.79 4.75
CA VAL A 108 4.44 -2.63 3.87
C VAL A 108 5.87 -2.55 3.34
N MET A 109 6.89 -2.90 4.15
CA MET A 109 8.27 -2.99 3.71
C MET A 109 8.41 -3.99 2.55
N LEU A 110 7.88 -5.20 2.71
CA LEU A 110 7.95 -6.26 1.70
C LEU A 110 7.22 -5.89 0.40
N THR A 111 6.15 -5.11 0.49
CA THR A 111 5.32 -4.71 -0.65
C THR A 111 5.59 -3.27 -1.12
N PHE A 112 6.62 -2.60 -0.59
CA PHE A 112 6.84 -1.17 -0.83
C PHE A 112 7.07 -0.81 -2.30
N GLY A 113 7.70 -1.70 -3.06
CA GLY A 113 7.89 -1.56 -4.49
C GLY A 113 6.67 -1.92 -5.35
N MET A 114 5.60 -2.42 -4.76
CA MET A 114 4.41 -2.87 -5.49
C MET A 114 3.35 -1.76 -5.53
N ARG A 115 2.70 -1.56 -6.68
CA ARG A 115 1.57 -0.63 -6.81
C ARG A 115 0.34 -1.15 -6.07
N ARG A 116 -0.01 -2.42 -6.30
CA ARG A 116 -1.10 -3.10 -5.59
C ARG A 116 -0.51 -3.82 -4.38
N TYR A 117 -0.51 -3.16 -3.25
CA TYR A 117 0.07 -3.68 -2.01
C TYR A 117 -0.96 -4.30 -1.06
N LEU A 118 -2.24 -4.00 -1.20
CA LEU A 118 -3.31 -4.63 -0.43
C LEU A 118 -3.82 -5.86 -1.19
N ILE A 119 -3.80 -7.01 -0.52
CA ILE A 119 -4.31 -8.28 -1.05
C ILE A 119 -5.76 -8.43 -0.59
N THR A 120 -6.69 -8.53 -1.54
CA THR A 120 -8.14 -8.57 -1.24
C THR A 120 -8.69 -9.96 -0.97
N VAL A 121 -7.87 -11.01 -1.11
CA VAL A 121 -8.29 -12.41 -0.92
C VAL A 121 -8.57 -12.74 0.54
N PHE A 122 -7.91 -12.06 1.47
CA PHE A 122 -8.12 -12.22 2.91
C PHE A 122 -8.19 -10.84 3.58
N ASN A 123 -8.90 -10.77 4.70
CA ASN A 123 -9.06 -9.55 5.50
C ASN A 123 -8.67 -9.77 6.97
N LYS A 124 -8.25 -10.97 7.33
CA LYS A 124 -7.91 -11.34 8.70
C LYS A 124 -6.54 -11.99 8.77
N ILE A 125 -5.74 -11.54 9.72
CA ILE A 125 -4.41 -12.08 10.03
C ILE A 125 -4.47 -12.64 11.45
N VAL A 126 -4.15 -13.92 11.59
CA VAL A 126 -4.12 -14.61 12.89
C VAL A 126 -2.68 -14.76 13.33
N VAL A 127 -2.36 -14.25 14.51
CA VAL A 127 -1.03 -14.33 15.10
C VAL A 127 -1.03 -15.39 16.20
N TYR A 128 -0.09 -16.29 16.12
CA TYR A 128 0.11 -17.34 17.12
C TYR A 128 1.14 -16.89 18.17
N PRO A 129 0.91 -17.19 19.46
CA PRO A 129 1.86 -16.82 20.51
C PRO A 129 3.15 -17.64 20.47
N GLU A 130 3.09 -18.84 19.87
CA GLU A 130 4.21 -19.77 19.76
C GLU A 130 4.41 -20.22 18.30
N THR A 131 5.53 -20.92 18.05
CA THR A 131 5.83 -21.48 16.74
C THR A 131 4.74 -22.47 16.34
N TYR A 132 4.04 -22.19 15.24
CA TYR A 132 3.00 -23.07 14.70
C TYR A 132 3.60 -24.00 13.64
N LEU A 133 3.47 -25.29 13.87
CA LEU A 133 3.75 -26.32 12.86
C LEU A 133 2.46 -26.58 12.10
N SER A 134 2.41 -26.17 10.84
CA SER A 134 1.30 -26.53 9.95
C SER A 134 1.32 -28.04 9.73
N GLN A 135 0.29 -28.73 10.15
CA GLN A 135 0.05 -30.10 9.71
C GLN A 135 -0.52 -30.04 8.30
N ILE A 136 0.27 -30.48 7.33
CA ILE A 136 -0.15 -30.66 5.93
C ILE A 136 -0.82 -32.03 5.83
#